data_384f45eaf36abdf69066f4845cd67399
#
_entry.id   384f45eaf36abdf69066f4845cd67399
#
_cell.length_a   1.000
_cell.length_b   1.000
_cell.length_c   1.000
_cell.angle_alpha   90.00
_cell.angle_beta   90.00
_cell.angle_gamma   90.00
#
_symmetry.space_group_name_H-M   'P 1'
#
loop_
_entity.id
_entity.type
_entity.pdbx_description
1 polymer ?
#
loop_
_entity_poly.entity_id
_entity_poly.type
_entity_poly.pdbx_seq_one_letter_code
_entity_poly.pdbx_strand_id
1 'polypeptide(L)'
;CSRELEENQKILTKLDFIFAKAKYAKEYQGTEPIFNTDGIVDIKQGRHPLLDPKKVVPIHIYIGEDFNMLLLTGPNTGGKTVSLKTVGLFQLMGQAGLHIPAFQGSRLAVFSDIFADIGDEQSIEMNLSTF
;
A
#
# COMPACT_ATOMS: atom_id res chain seq x y z
N CYS A 1 -37.22 13.59 -16.39
CA CYS A 1 -35.93 14.13 -16.91
C CYS A 1 -34.86 14.33 -15.85
N SER A 2 -35.15 14.94 -14.69
CA SER A 2 -34.14 15.19 -13.66
C SER A 2 -33.55 13.91 -13.05
N ARG A 3 -34.36 12.88 -12.87
CA ARG A 3 -33.95 11.56 -12.34
C ARG A 3 -32.99 10.84 -13.29
N GLU A 4 -33.29 10.88 -14.58
CA GLU A 4 -32.43 10.28 -15.61
C GLU A 4 -31.06 11.01 -15.71
N LEU A 5 -31.07 12.32 -15.57
CA LEU A 5 -29.84 13.12 -15.55
C LEU A 5 -28.98 12.82 -14.31
N GLU A 6 -29.58 12.63 -13.15
CA GLU A 6 -28.89 12.25 -11.93
C GLU A 6 -28.27 10.85 -12.05
N GLU A 7 -29.01 9.88 -12.60
CA GLU A 7 -28.51 8.53 -12.85
C GLU A 7 -27.33 8.53 -13.83
N ASN A 8 -27.45 9.29 -14.92
CA ASN A 8 -26.36 9.44 -15.89
C ASN A 8 -25.12 10.09 -15.28
N GLN A 9 -25.29 11.11 -14.44
CA GLN A 9 -24.18 11.74 -13.73
C GLN A 9 -23.47 10.78 -12.79
N LYS A 10 -24.21 9.95 -12.05
CA LYS A 10 -23.64 8.91 -11.19
C LYS A 10 -22.83 7.88 -11.98
N ILE A 11 -23.35 7.44 -13.12
CA ILE A 11 -22.66 6.50 -14.01
C ILE A 11 -21.37 7.11 -14.56
N LEU A 12 -21.43 8.35 -15.04
CA LEU A 12 -20.25 9.06 -15.55
C LEU A 12 -19.19 9.26 -14.48
N THR A 13 -19.59 9.59 -13.26
CA THR A 13 -18.67 9.74 -12.12
C THR A 13 -17.98 8.41 -11.80
N LYS A 14 -18.71 7.29 -11.79
CA LYS A 14 -18.15 5.95 -11.59
C LYS A 14 -17.15 5.58 -12.69
N LEU A 15 -17.50 5.83 -13.96
CA LEU A 15 -16.61 5.56 -15.08
C LEU A 15 -15.34 6.39 -15.01
N ASP A 16 -15.44 7.68 -14.70
CA ASP A 16 -14.29 8.56 -14.54
C ASP A 16 -13.36 8.06 -13.45
N PHE A 17 -13.90 7.62 -12.31
CA PHE A 17 -13.13 7.06 -11.22
C PHE A 17 -12.42 5.75 -11.60
N ILE A 18 -13.10 4.86 -12.34
CA ILE A 18 -12.51 3.61 -12.83
C ILE A 18 -11.36 3.91 -13.80
N PHE A 19 -11.54 4.82 -14.74
CA PHE A 19 -10.49 5.22 -15.68
C PHE A 19 -9.32 5.92 -14.98
N ALA A 20 -9.59 6.76 -13.99
CA ALA A 20 -8.56 7.41 -13.19
C ALA A 20 -7.70 6.39 -12.43
N LYS A 21 -8.31 5.39 -11.80
CA LYS A 21 -7.59 4.29 -11.13
C LYS A 21 -6.74 3.48 -12.12
N ALA A 22 -7.29 3.14 -13.27
CA ALA A 22 -6.58 2.38 -14.30
C ALA A 22 -5.39 3.16 -14.86
N LYS A 23 -5.56 4.44 -15.14
CA LYS A 23 -4.48 5.32 -15.60
C LYS A 23 -3.38 5.44 -14.56
N TYR A 24 -3.74 5.64 -13.31
CA TYR A 24 -2.79 5.73 -12.21
C TYR A 24 -2.01 4.42 -12.02
N ALA A 25 -2.70 3.27 -12.07
CA ALA A 25 -2.05 1.97 -12.01
C ALA A 25 -1.03 1.76 -13.13
N LYS A 26 -1.32 2.24 -14.33
CA LYS A 26 -0.40 2.17 -15.46
C LYS A 26 0.86 3.02 -15.25
N GLU A 27 0.71 4.19 -14.63
CA GLU A 27 1.83 5.10 -14.36
C GLU A 27 2.88 4.48 -13.43
N TYR A 28 2.47 3.73 -12.40
CA TYR A 28 3.40 3.08 -11.47
C TYR A 28 3.58 1.57 -11.70
N GLN A 29 3.11 1.06 -12.83
CA GLN A 29 3.16 -0.36 -13.18
C GLN A 29 2.53 -1.25 -12.10
N GLY A 30 1.33 -0.89 -11.67
CA GLY A 30 0.59 -1.61 -10.65
C GLY A 30 0.05 -2.94 -11.13
N THR A 31 -0.08 -3.87 -10.21
CA THR A 31 -0.74 -5.16 -10.41
C THR A 31 -1.89 -5.33 -9.43
N GLU A 32 -2.86 -6.15 -9.80
CA GLU A 32 -3.98 -6.46 -8.94
C GLU A 32 -3.51 -7.36 -7.78
N PRO A 33 -3.68 -6.93 -6.52
CA PRO A 33 -3.36 -7.78 -5.38
C PRO A 33 -4.40 -8.87 -5.21
N ILE A 34 -3.99 -10.03 -4.69
CA ILE A 34 -4.86 -11.13 -4.31
C ILE A 34 -5.24 -10.96 -2.85
N PHE A 35 -6.52 -10.78 -2.55
CA PHE A 35 -7.00 -10.64 -1.18
C PHE A 35 -7.30 -11.98 -0.52
N ASN A 36 -7.07 -12.05 0.79
CA ASN A 36 -7.41 -13.20 1.62
C ASN A 36 -7.94 -12.75 2.99
N THR A 37 -8.64 -13.65 3.67
CA THR A 37 -9.16 -13.45 5.03
C THR A 37 -8.33 -14.18 6.09
N ASP A 38 -7.23 -14.80 5.70
CA ASP A 38 -6.36 -15.61 6.57
C ASP A 38 -5.24 -14.79 7.23
N GLY A 39 -5.22 -13.48 7.00
CA GLY A 39 -4.21 -12.58 7.55
C GLY A 39 -2.84 -12.68 6.86
N ILE A 40 -2.77 -13.19 5.64
CA ILE A 40 -1.53 -13.36 4.91
C ILE A 40 -1.22 -12.09 4.11
N VAL A 41 -0.04 -11.54 4.34
CA VAL A 41 0.53 -10.45 3.55
C VAL A 41 1.80 -10.96 2.88
N ASP A 42 1.81 -11.03 1.57
CA ASP A 42 2.95 -11.49 0.77
C ASP A 42 3.19 -10.49 -0.36
N ILE A 43 4.11 -9.57 -0.14
CA ILE A 43 4.47 -8.53 -1.10
C ILE A 43 5.77 -8.94 -1.80
N LYS A 44 5.70 -9.11 -3.11
CA LYS A 44 6.83 -9.49 -3.97
C LYS A 44 7.27 -8.29 -4.78
N GLN A 45 8.54 -7.90 -4.64
CA GLN A 45 9.12 -6.76 -5.36
C GLN A 45 8.30 -5.48 -5.20
N GLY A 46 7.84 -5.19 -3.99
CA GLY A 46 7.07 -4.00 -3.69
C GLY A 46 7.92 -2.74 -3.82
N ARG A 47 7.40 -1.73 -4.50
CA ARG A 47 8.06 -0.44 -4.70
C ARG A 47 7.18 0.67 -4.17
N HIS A 48 7.74 1.53 -3.35
CA HIS A 48 6.98 2.67 -2.84
C HIS A 48 6.61 3.63 -4.00
N PRO A 49 5.31 3.89 -4.25
CA PRO A 49 4.88 4.60 -5.45
C PRO A 49 5.28 6.07 -5.50
N LEU A 50 5.64 6.67 -4.39
CA LEU A 50 6.06 8.07 -4.29
C LEU A 50 7.58 8.26 -4.39
N LEU A 51 8.33 7.17 -4.49
CA LEU A 51 9.78 7.23 -4.70
C LEU A 51 10.12 7.16 -6.19
N ASP A 52 11.27 7.69 -6.54
CA ASP A 52 11.77 7.64 -7.92
C ASP A 52 11.88 6.18 -8.38
N PRO A 53 11.17 5.76 -9.45
CA PRO A 53 11.20 4.38 -9.94
C PRO A 53 12.60 3.87 -10.29
N LYS A 54 13.53 4.77 -10.62
CA LYS A 54 14.90 4.42 -10.96
C LYS A 54 15.79 4.18 -9.75
N LYS A 55 15.39 4.67 -8.59
CA LYS A 55 16.19 4.62 -7.36
C LYS A 55 15.56 3.77 -6.26
N VAL A 56 14.26 3.49 -6.35
CA VAL A 56 13.55 2.72 -5.34
C VAL A 56 14.08 1.29 -5.29
N VAL A 57 14.37 0.83 -4.09
CA VAL A 57 14.78 -0.56 -3.84
C VAL A 57 13.51 -1.39 -3.60
N PRO A 58 13.25 -2.40 -4.41
CA PRO A 58 12.09 -3.28 -4.19
C PRO A 58 12.23 -4.04 -2.88
N ILE A 59 11.10 -4.26 -2.21
CA ILE A 59 11.03 -5.01 -0.95
C ILE A 59 10.25 -6.31 -1.11
N HIS A 60 10.65 -7.31 -0.32
CA HIS A 60 9.90 -8.56 -0.13
C HIS A 60 9.48 -8.66 1.32
N ILE A 61 8.18 -8.78 1.56
CA ILE A 61 7.64 -8.95 2.91
C ILE A 61 6.61 -10.06 2.90
N TYR A 62 6.76 -10.99 3.85
CA TYR A 62 5.84 -12.10 4.06
C TYR A 62 5.46 -12.20 5.53
N ILE A 63 4.16 -12.26 5.80
CA ILE A 63 3.59 -12.47 7.14
C ILE A 63 2.34 -13.34 6.98
N GLY A 64 2.12 -14.28 7.88
CA GLY A 64 0.79 -14.85 8.07
C GLY A 64 0.66 -16.35 8.23
N GLU A 65 1.32 -17.18 7.46
CA GLU A 65 1.11 -18.65 7.56
C GLU A 65 1.74 -19.23 8.83
N ASP A 66 2.99 -18.91 9.06
CA ASP A 66 3.76 -19.47 10.18
C ASP A 66 3.92 -18.49 11.35
N PHE A 67 3.68 -17.21 11.12
CA PHE A 67 3.83 -16.15 12.12
C PHE A 67 2.94 -14.94 11.80
N ASN A 68 2.51 -14.23 12.83
CA ASN A 68 1.64 -13.05 12.72
C ASN A 68 2.34 -11.74 13.13
N MET A 69 3.64 -11.78 13.38
CA MET A 69 4.44 -10.64 13.77
C MET A 69 5.79 -10.67 13.02
N LEU A 70 6.16 -9.55 12.44
CA LEU A 70 7.46 -9.35 11.81
C LEU A 70 8.20 -8.22 12.52
N LEU A 71 9.37 -8.53 13.04
CA LEU A 71 10.24 -7.54 13.68
C LEU A 71 11.37 -7.15 12.73
N LEU A 72 11.40 -5.88 12.35
CA LEU A 72 12.47 -5.30 11.54
C LEU A 72 13.46 -4.56 12.42
N THR A 73 14.70 -5.02 12.45
CA THR A 73 15.77 -4.43 13.24
C THR A 73 16.89 -3.88 12.35
N GLY A 74 17.69 -2.98 12.88
CA GLY A 74 18.84 -2.42 12.16
C GLY A 74 18.84 -0.88 12.16
N PRO A 75 19.86 -0.24 11.57
CA PRO A 75 19.93 1.21 11.47
C PRO A 75 18.84 1.75 10.53
N ASN A 76 18.43 3.00 10.74
CA ASN A 76 17.35 3.62 9.95
C ASN A 76 17.73 3.84 8.47
N THR A 77 19.00 3.92 8.19
CA THR A 77 19.52 3.93 6.82
C THR A 77 19.25 2.63 6.05
N GLY A 78 18.81 1.57 6.73
CA GLY A 78 18.52 0.25 6.15
C GLY A 78 17.12 0.10 5.53
N GLY A 79 16.33 1.17 5.44
CA GLY A 79 15.03 1.13 4.79
C GLY A 79 13.87 0.58 5.64
N LYS A 80 14.04 0.44 6.95
CA LYS A 80 12.96 -0.04 7.86
C LYS A 80 11.70 0.79 7.76
N THR A 81 11.83 2.09 7.92
CA THR A 81 10.69 3.02 7.88
C THR A 81 10.01 3.01 6.51
N VAL A 82 10.79 2.99 5.44
CA VAL A 82 10.26 2.91 4.07
C VAL A 82 9.50 1.60 3.85
N SER A 83 10.02 0.49 4.36
CA SER A 83 9.35 -0.81 4.27
C SER A 83 8.00 -0.81 5.00
N LEU A 84 7.95 -0.28 6.21
CA LEU A 84 6.70 -0.15 6.98
C LEU A 84 5.68 0.75 6.28
N LYS A 85 6.12 1.91 5.80
CA LYS A 85 5.27 2.84 5.04
C LYS A 85 4.75 2.18 3.75
N THR A 86 5.58 1.43 3.06
CA THR A 86 5.20 0.74 1.83
C THR A 86 4.12 -0.30 2.09
N VAL A 87 4.28 -1.14 3.11
CA VAL A 87 3.28 -2.15 3.48
C VAL A 87 1.95 -1.51 3.85
N GLY A 88 1.97 -0.50 4.70
CA GLY A 88 0.77 0.23 5.12
C GLY A 88 0.06 0.90 3.95
N LEU A 89 0.82 1.54 3.07
CA LEU A 89 0.27 2.19 1.88
C LEU A 89 -0.34 1.17 0.91
N PHE A 90 0.32 0.04 0.66
CA PHE A 90 -0.22 -1.00 -0.21
C PHE A 90 -1.51 -1.59 0.34
N GLN A 91 -1.58 -1.78 1.65
CA GLN A 91 -2.78 -2.27 2.31
C GLN A 91 -3.94 -1.29 2.12
N LEU A 92 -3.71 -0.01 2.30
CA LEU A 92 -4.71 1.04 2.07
C LEU A 92 -5.10 1.16 0.59
N MET A 93 -4.14 1.14 -0.32
CA MET A 93 -4.38 1.18 -1.77
C MET A 93 -5.21 -0.01 -2.22
N GLY A 94 -4.83 -1.22 -1.81
CA GLY A 94 -5.55 -2.44 -2.17
C GLY A 94 -6.98 -2.44 -1.66
N GLN A 95 -7.22 -2.06 -0.42
CA GLN A 95 -8.57 -1.98 0.15
C GLN A 95 -9.41 -0.86 -0.46
N ALA A 96 -8.79 0.18 -1.02
CA ALA A 96 -9.46 1.21 -1.81
C ALA A 96 -9.74 0.79 -3.26
N GLY A 97 -9.38 -0.42 -3.66
CA GLY A 97 -9.56 -0.95 -5.00
C GLY A 97 -8.51 -0.50 -6.01
N LEU A 98 -7.36 0.00 -5.55
CA LEU A 98 -6.24 0.35 -6.40
C LEU A 98 -5.33 -0.87 -6.61
N HIS A 99 -4.65 -0.90 -7.76
CA HIS A 99 -3.53 -1.82 -7.96
C HIS A 99 -2.32 -1.37 -7.15
N ILE A 100 -1.42 -2.28 -6.86
CA ILE A 100 -0.21 -2.00 -6.08
C ILE A 100 1.04 -2.15 -6.94
N PRO A 101 2.08 -1.34 -6.72
CA PRO A 101 3.34 -1.44 -7.47
C PRO A 101 4.21 -2.60 -6.92
N ALA A 102 3.79 -3.82 -7.23
CA ALA A 102 4.44 -5.05 -6.83
C ALA A 102 4.33 -6.09 -7.94
N PHE A 103 5.04 -7.20 -7.83
CA PHE A 103 4.89 -8.29 -8.79
C PHE A 103 3.52 -8.95 -8.67
N GLN A 104 3.03 -9.44 -9.80
CA GLN A 104 1.80 -10.22 -9.87
C GLN A 104 1.89 -11.44 -8.95
N GLY A 105 0.79 -11.74 -8.27
CA GLY A 105 0.74 -12.78 -7.27
C GLY A 105 1.02 -12.30 -5.85
N SER A 106 1.26 -11.01 -5.63
CA SER A 106 1.32 -10.44 -4.29
C SER A 106 -0.03 -10.53 -3.60
N ARG A 107 -0.03 -10.91 -2.33
CA ARG A 107 -1.23 -11.13 -1.52
C ARG A 107 -1.35 -10.07 -0.43
N LEU A 108 -2.56 -9.60 -0.20
CA LEU A 108 -2.90 -8.70 0.89
C LEU A 108 -4.01 -9.31 1.74
N ALA A 109 -3.99 -9.04 3.03
CA ALA A 109 -5.08 -9.43 3.93
C ALA A 109 -6.17 -8.37 3.97
N VAL A 110 -7.40 -8.78 4.28
CA VAL A 110 -8.49 -7.84 4.56
C VAL A 110 -8.46 -7.50 6.04
N PHE A 111 -8.23 -6.24 6.36
CA PHE A 111 -8.25 -5.72 7.73
C PHE A 111 -9.38 -4.71 7.91
N SER A 112 -10.02 -4.76 9.08
CA SER A 112 -11.02 -3.77 9.46
C SER A 112 -10.39 -2.43 9.85
N ASP A 113 -9.21 -2.48 10.47
CA ASP A 113 -8.50 -1.31 10.96
C ASP A 113 -7.00 -1.42 10.67
N ILE A 114 -6.39 -0.29 10.34
CA ILE A 114 -4.95 -0.18 10.11
C ILE A 114 -4.45 0.99 10.95
N PHE A 115 -3.53 0.69 11.86
CA PHE A 115 -2.89 1.69 12.71
C PHE A 115 -1.41 1.75 12.41
N ALA A 116 -0.85 2.95 12.30
CA ALA A 116 0.56 3.16 12.11
C ALA A 116 1.07 4.19 13.13
N ASP A 117 2.08 3.81 13.87
CA ASP A 117 2.85 4.71 14.72
C ASP A 117 4.26 4.81 14.13
N ILE A 118 4.49 5.91 13.42
CA ILE A 118 5.74 6.16 12.71
C ILE A 118 6.33 7.44 13.25
N GLY A 119 7.33 7.29 14.10
CA GLY A 119 8.12 8.42 14.60
C GLY A 119 9.07 8.93 13.51
N ASP A 120 9.11 10.25 13.32
CA ASP A 120 10.10 10.88 12.46
C ASP A 120 11.36 11.18 13.28
N GLU A 121 12.47 10.53 12.97
CA GLU A 121 13.72 10.70 13.72
C GLU A 121 14.32 12.09 13.57
N GLN A 122 13.97 12.84 12.53
CA GLN A 122 14.38 14.23 12.41
C GLN A 122 13.72 15.15 13.43
N SER A 123 12.61 14.73 14.01
CA SER A 123 11.98 15.42 15.14
C SER A 123 12.46 14.92 16.51
N ILE A 124 13.28 13.87 16.52
CA ILE A 124 13.77 13.18 17.75
C ILE A 124 15.12 13.69 18.23
N GLU A 125 15.77 14.60 17.50
CA GLU A 125 16.90 15.33 18.12
C GLU A 125 16.52 16.12 19.37
N MET A 126 15.22 16.21 19.66
CA MET A 126 14.70 16.83 20.87
C MET A 126 13.91 15.91 21.82
N ASN A 127 13.66 14.65 21.45
CA ASN A 127 12.95 13.75 22.33
C ASN A 127 13.49 12.34 22.25
N LEU A 128 13.85 11.80 23.40
CA LEU A 128 14.19 10.41 23.66
C LEU A 128 13.36 9.42 22.82
N SER A 129 14.08 8.48 22.24
CA SER A 129 13.55 7.34 21.46
C SER A 129 12.21 6.83 21.97
N THR A 130 11.26 6.66 21.05
CA THR A 130 10.01 5.94 21.26
C THR A 130 10.31 4.47 21.58
N PHE A 131 10.63 4.19 22.82
CA PHE A 131 10.52 2.90 23.46
C PHE A 131 9.82 3.11 24.78
#